data_3b8220513d02e1072160644f36c01163
#
_entry.id   3b8220513d02e1072160644f36c01163
#
_cell.length_a   1.000
_cell.length_b   1.000
_cell.length_c   1.000
_cell.angle_alpha   90.00
_cell.angle_beta   90.00
_cell.angle_gamma   90.00
#
_symmetry.space_group_name_H-M   'P 1'
#
loop_
_entity.id
_entity.type
_entity.pdbx_description
1 polymer ?
#
loop_
_entity_poly.entity_id
_entity_poly.type
_entity_poly.pdbx_seq_one_letter_code
_entity_poly.pdbx_strand_id
1 'polypeptide(L)'
;MTPNAALRNADSVKKALLGLSTAEIAGILPDAPAYTAKQIRAFCFAGKEIPDMTSVSAERRTALREAGYVANPVTVERVYASRDGSKKYLFRMRDGNLVEGVFMPHDYGASLCVSTQVGCRMGCAFCASGKDGLVRNLDFSEILGQVVAVNASEGGTVKNRAVVNVVLMGSGEPLDNYDNVARFLAEVSAADGLNISERNISLSTSGLVDGIRRLADSGSKVTLSISLHSPFDEERKKIMPVAKKYSVAELTDAAKYYFTVTGRRVIFEYTLIKGVNDSDACAKRLHELTRGFPCHINLIRLNEVKGSGLERPRADAADAFLKKLLDMGVSATLRRSFGEDIAGACGQLRRRVIDEETAAERAAAKSGADGRNAKTTVEKGGASKPAKHTDRSKFTTV
;
A
#
# COMPACT_ATOMS: atom_id res chain seq x y z
N MET A 1 1.52 33.81 -3.82
CA MET A 1 1.79 33.45 -2.41
C MET A 1 2.61 32.18 -2.39
N THR A 2 3.75 32.22 -1.78
CA THR A 2 4.94 31.39 -1.97
C THR A 2 4.79 29.90 -1.58
N PRO A 3 5.28 28.96 -2.42
CA PRO A 3 5.37 27.54 -2.08
C PRO A 3 6.73 27.28 -1.40
N ASN A 4 6.96 27.75 -0.19
CA ASN A 4 8.28 27.61 0.41
C ASN A 4 8.27 27.50 1.95
N ALA A 5 7.36 26.67 2.52
CA ALA A 5 7.42 26.30 3.93
C ALA A 5 7.80 24.83 4.16
N ALA A 6 7.83 23.98 3.12
CA ALA A 6 8.09 22.54 3.24
C ALA A 6 9.59 22.15 3.11
N LEU A 7 10.48 23.11 2.85
CA LEU A 7 11.92 22.86 2.67
C LEU A 7 12.79 23.26 3.88
N ARG A 8 12.17 23.47 5.04
CA ARG A 8 12.94 23.75 6.27
C ARG A 8 13.11 22.47 7.07
N ASN A 9 14.35 22.01 7.13
CA ASN A 9 14.98 20.97 7.96
C ASN A 9 15.31 19.65 7.26
N ALA A 10 16.16 19.69 6.23
CA ALA A 10 16.86 18.50 5.74
C ALA A 10 17.79 17.89 6.82
N ASP A 11 18.21 18.65 7.81
CA ASP A 11 19.10 18.20 8.90
C ASP A 11 18.38 17.52 10.08
N SER A 12 17.06 17.50 10.11
CA SER A 12 16.28 16.89 11.21
C SER A 12 15.54 15.58 10.82
N VAL A 13 15.82 15.01 9.65
CA VAL A 13 15.18 13.75 9.25
C VAL A 13 15.74 12.61 10.11
N LYS A 14 14.90 12.11 11.02
CA LYS A 14 15.26 11.01 11.93
C LYS A 14 15.77 9.80 11.15
N LYS A 15 16.92 9.25 11.58
CA LYS A 15 17.53 8.06 10.98
C LYS A 15 16.80 6.80 11.44
N ALA A 16 16.45 5.88 10.54
CA ALA A 16 15.77 4.63 10.91
C ALA A 16 16.78 3.53 11.27
N LEU A 17 16.49 2.78 12.34
CA LEU A 17 17.22 1.55 12.68
C LEU A 17 16.66 0.34 11.92
N LEU A 18 15.35 0.36 11.60
CA LEU A 18 14.70 -0.71 10.88
C LEU A 18 15.33 -0.93 9.50
N GLY A 19 15.66 -2.17 9.20
CA GLY A 19 16.28 -2.58 7.94
C GLY A 19 17.80 -2.33 7.87
N LEU A 20 18.41 -1.80 8.94
CA LEU A 20 19.87 -1.83 9.05
C LEU A 20 20.32 -3.25 9.39
N SER A 21 21.43 -3.67 8.79
CA SER A 21 22.11 -4.91 9.14
C SER A 21 22.69 -4.84 10.56
N THR A 22 22.96 -5.99 11.14
CA THR A 22 23.62 -6.06 12.46
C THR A 22 24.97 -5.33 12.45
N ALA A 23 25.72 -5.36 11.32
CA ALA A 23 26.99 -4.66 11.19
C ALA A 23 26.80 -3.13 11.14
N GLU A 24 25.81 -2.64 10.41
CA GLU A 24 25.48 -1.20 10.37
C GLU A 24 25.06 -0.70 11.75
N ILE A 25 24.23 -1.46 12.49
CA ILE A 25 23.84 -1.10 13.87
C ILE A 25 25.04 -1.12 14.83
N ALA A 26 25.94 -2.12 14.72
CA ALA A 26 27.16 -2.17 15.52
C ALA A 26 28.07 -0.96 15.28
N GLY A 27 28.15 -0.48 14.02
CA GLY A 27 28.89 0.75 13.68
C GLY A 27 28.33 2.01 14.32
N ILE A 28 27.01 2.04 14.64
CA ILE A 28 26.37 3.17 15.35
C ILE A 28 26.72 3.15 16.85
N LEU A 29 26.93 1.97 17.42
CA LEU A 29 27.23 1.76 18.85
C LEU A 29 28.55 0.97 19.01
N PRO A 30 29.72 1.54 18.68
CA PRO A 30 30.97 0.80 18.62
C PRO A 30 31.37 0.19 19.96
N ASP A 31 31.00 0.83 21.08
CA ASP A 31 31.34 0.38 22.45
C ASP A 31 30.33 -0.61 23.01
N ALA A 32 29.32 -1.01 22.22
CA ALA A 32 28.31 -1.96 22.66
C ALA A 32 28.78 -3.42 22.41
N PRO A 33 28.42 -4.37 23.30
CA PRO A 33 28.63 -5.79 23.02
C PRO A 33 27.99 -6.19 21.67
N ALA A 34 28.64 -7.12 20.95
CA ALA A 34 28.19 -7.54 19.62
C ALA A 34 26.73 -8.04 19.56
N TYR A 35 26.20 -8.62 20.64
CA TYR A 35 24.82 -9.05 20.73
C TYR A 35 23.80 -7.90 20.76
N THR A 36 24.21 -6.69 21.17
CA THR A 36 23.32 -5.51 21.28
C THR A 36 22.73 -5.14 19.93
N ALA A 37 23.51 -5.18 18.86
CA ALA A 37 23.05 -4.90 17.51
C ALA A 37 21.97 -5.90 17.05
N LYS A 38 22.15 -7.18 17.37
CA LYS A 38 21.14 -8.23 17.10
C LYS A 38 19.84 -8.00 17.88
N GLN A 39 19.95 -7.57 19.14
CA GLN A 39 18.79 -7.25 19.99
C GLN A 39 18.01 -6.07 19.42
N ILE A 40 18.70 -4.97 19.05
CA ILE A 40 18.07 -3.78 18.45
C ILE A 40 17.34 -4.17 17.17
N ARG A 41 18.01 -4.90 16.26
CA ARG A 41 17.38 -5.38 15.01
C ARG A 41 16.13 -6.21 15.29
N ALA A 42 16.18 -7.16 16.22
CA ALA A 42 15.04 -7.99 16.60
C ALA A 42 13.87 -7.15 17.16
N PHE A 43 14.15 -6.15 17.99
CA PHE A 43 13.14 -5.23 18.49
C PHE A 43 12.49 -4.40 17.38
N CYS A 44 13.27 -3.89 16.42
CA CYS A 44 12.76 -3.15 15.28
C CYS A 44 11.77 -4.00 14.46
N PHE A 45 12.13 -5.24 14.14
CA PHE A 45 11.25 -6.17 13.42
C PHE A 45 10.03 -6.63 14.25
N ALA A 46 10.12 -6.58 15.58
CA ALA A 46 8.98 -6.82 16.48
C ALA A 46 8.05 -5.59 16.60
N GLY A 47 8.32 -4.51 15.90
CA GLY A 47 7.53 -3.27 15.96
C GLY A 47 7.66 -2.52 17.27
N LYS A 48 8.78 -2.67 17.99
CA LYS A 48 9.04 -1.99 19.25
C LYS A 48 9.76 -0.67 19.02
N GLU A 49 9.36 0.36 19.76
CA GLU A 49 10.07 1.63 19.78
C GLU A 49 11.32 1.58 20.66
N ILE A 50 12.28 2.50 20.47
CA ILE A 50 13.54 2.50 21.21
C ILE A 50 13.36 2.47 22.73
N PRO A 51 12.39 3.21 23.35
CA PRO A 51 12.13 3.11 24.77
C PRO A 51 11.77 1.71 25.27
N ASP A 52 11.13 0.91 24.40
CA ASP A 52 10.61 -0.43 24.74
C ASP A 52 11.63 -1.55 24.53
N MET A 53 12.86 -1.24 24.10
CA MET A 53 13.95 -2.19 23.89
C MET A 53 14.58 -2.59 25.23
N THR A 54 13.86 -3.38 26.04
CA THR A 54 14.17 -3.64 27.46
C THR A 54 15.50 -4.34 27.71
N SER A 55 16.02 -5.12 26.76
CA SER A 55 17.34 -5.76 26.87
C SER A 55 18.52 -4.88 26.42
N VAL A 56 18.23 -3.69 25.89
CA VAL A 56 19.24 -2.66 25.57
C VAL A 56 19.33 -1.68 26.75
N SER A 57 20.53 -1.36 27.22
CA SER A 57 20.70 -0.48 28.39
C SER A 57 20.03 0.89 28.17
N ALA A 58 19.56 1.50 29.26
CA ALA A 58 18.88 2.80 29.22
C ALA A 58 19.80 3.89 28.61
N GLU A 59 21.07 3.87 28.94
CA GLU A 59 22.08 4.76 28.41
C GLU A 59 22.18 4.69 26.87
N ARG A 60 22.25 3.46 26.30
CA ARG A 60 22.32 3.25 24.84
C ARG A 60 21.03 3.65 24.16
N ARG A 61 19.87 3.37 24.77
CA ARG A 61 18.57 3.83 24.24
C ARG A 61 18.49 5.35 24.19
N THR A 62 19.02 6.03 25.22
CA THR A 62 19.10 7.49 25.25
C THR A 62 20.05 8.01 24.18
N ALA A 63 21.25 7.45 24.06
CA ALA A 63 22.24 7.83 23.05
C ALA A 63 21.68 7.69 21.62
N LEU A 64 20.97 6.60 21.30
CA LEU A 64 20.31 6.43 20.00
C LEU A 64 19.27 7.54 19.72
N ARG A 65 18.46 7.89 20.71
CA ARG A 65 17.45 8.94 20.55
C ARG A 65 18.06 10.33 20.39
N GLU A 66 19.10 10.64 21.17
CA GLU A 66 19.84 11.91 21.08
C GLU A 66 20.58 12.04 19.74
N ALA A 67 21.08 10.92 19.20
CA ALA A 67 21.66 10.86 17.85
C ALA A 67 20.61 10.93 16.73
N GLY A 68 19.31 11.10 17.05
CA GLY A 68 18.22 11.26 16.10
C GLY A 68 17.71 9.96 15.49
N TYR A 69 18.00 8.79 16.09
CA TYR A 69 17.46 7.52 15.59
C TYR A 69 16.03 7.26 16.06
N VAL A 70 15.27 6.56 15.21
CA VAL A 70 13.97 5.95 15.50
C VAL A 70 14.01 4.46 15.15
N ALA A 71 13.20 3.64 15.82
CA ALA A 71 13.11 2.23 15.50
C ALA A 71 12.46 2.03 14.13
N ASN A 72 11.23 2.50 13.95
CA ASN A 72 10.49 2.48 12.69
C ASN A 72 10.31 3.92 12.16
N PRO A 73 10.61 4.20 10.87
CA PRO A 73 10.40 5.53 10.29
C PRO A 73 8.95 5.84 9.94
N VAL A 74 8.05 4.86 10.09
CA VAL A 74 6.64 4.94 9.70
C VAL A 74 5.76 4.91 10.93
N THR A 75 4.83 5.87 11.02
CA THR A 75 3.79 5.89 12.06
C THR A 75 2.42 5.64 11.44
N VAL A 76 1.62 4.78 12.07
CA VAL A 76 0.21 4.61 11.70
C VAL A 76 -0.56 5.84 12.19
N GLU A 77 -1.02 6.66 11.26
CA GLU A 77 -1.79 7.87 11.56
C GLU A 77 -3.27 7.56 11.77
N ARG A 78 -3.81 6.72 10.88
CA ARG A 78 -5.24 6.36 10.93
C ARG A 78 -5.48 5.01 10.28
N VAL A 79 -6.53 4.31 10.73
CA VAL A 79 -7.01 3.06 10.16
C VAL A 79 -8.49 3.19 9.82
N TYR A 80 -8.85 2.81 8.60
CA TYR A 80 -10.23 2.76 8.14
C TYR A 80 -10.61 1.29 7.92
N ALA A 81 -11.67 0.83 8.57
CA ALA A 81 -12.17 -0.54 8.44
C ALA A 81 -13.27 -0.62 7.36
N SER A 82 -13.16 -1.59 6.46
CA SER A 82 -14.16 -1.92 5.45
C SER A 82 -15.11 -3.01 5.96
N ARG A 83 -16.31 -3.06 5.36
CA ARG A 83 -17.31 -4.10 5.63
C ARG A 83 -16.85 -5.50 5.22
N ASP A 84 -15.91 -5.60 4.28
CA ASP A 84 -15.35 -6.86 3.79
C ASP A 84 -14.18 -7.39 4.65
N GLY A 85 -13.89 -6.71 5.77
CA GLY A 85 -12.80 -7.04 6.70
C GLY A 85 -11.46 -6.43 6.34
N SER A 86 -11.31 -5.79 5.16
CA SER A 86 -10.09 -5.08 4.82
C SER A 86 -9.90 -3.83 5.67
N LYS A 87 -8.65 -3.41 5.84
CA LYS A 87 -8.32 -2.18 6.57
C LYS A 87 -7.38 -1.32 5.73
N LYS A 88 -7.75 -0.06 5.51
CA LYS A 88 -6.87 0.93 4.90
C LYS A 88 -6.12 1.67 5.99
N TYR A 89 -4.81 1.63 5.90
CA TYR A 89 -3.87 2.32 6.78
C TYR A 89 -3.40 3.61 6.13
N LEU A 90 -3.44 4.69 6.88
CA LEU A 90 -2.79 5.95 6.54
C LEU A 90 -1.48 6.02 7.33
N PHE A 91 -0.37 6.09 6.61
CA PHE A 91 0.96 6.13 7.19
C PHE A 91 1.55 7.53 7.08
N ARG A 92 2.12 8.01 8.18
CA ARG A 92 2.93 9.22 8.22
C ARG A 92 4.41 8.84 8.10
N MET A 93 5.07 9.42 7.10
CA MET A 93 6.50 9.31 6.88
C MET A 93 7.28 10.32 7.73
N ARG A 94 8.59 10.15 7.84
CA ARG A 94 9.47 11.02 8.66
C ARG A 94 9.40 12.50 8.31
N ASP A 95 9.20 12.83 7.05
CA ASP A 95 9.09 14.19 6.53
C ASP A 95 7.66 14.75 6.59
N GLY A 96 6.74 14.03 7.22
CA GLY A 96 5.33 14.40 7.36
C GLY A 96 4.47 14.06 6.14
N ASN A 97 5.00 13.55 5.05
CA ASN A 97 4.19 13.06 3.95
C ASN A 97 3.34 11.85 4.38
N LEU A 98 2.17 11.73 3.77
CA LEU A 98 1.24 10.63 4.03
C LEU A 98 1.15 9.71 2.81
N VAL A 99 1.18 8.40 3.04
CA VAL A 99 0.88 7.37 2.04
C VAL A 99 -0.12 6.37 2.60
N GLU A 100 -0.79 5.65 1.72
CA GLU A 100 -1.80 4.67 2.10
C GLU A 100 -1.32 3.24 1.81
N GLY A 101 -1.79 2.28 2.61
CA GLY A 101 -1.66 0.85 2.39
C GLY A 101 -2.95 0.13 2.76
N VAL A 102 -3.12 -1.12 2.33
CA VAL A 102 -4.35 -1.89 2.58
C VAL A 102 -4.02 -3.30 3.06
N PHE A 103 -4.51 -3.61 4.24
CA PHE A 103 -4.50 -4.96 4.78
C PHE A 103 -5.76 -5.70 4.31
N MET A 104 -5.58 -6.87 3.72
CA MET A 104 -6.64 -7.68 3.12
C MET A 104 -6.59 -9.08 3.72
N PRO A 105 -7.59 -9.46 4.55
CA PRO A 105 -7.67 -10.82 5.08
C PRO A 105 -8.08 -11.80 3.97
N HIS A 106 -7.44 -12.98 3.96
CA HIS A 106 -7.79 -14.11 3.10
C HIS A 106 -7.68 -15.40 3.90
N ASP A 107 -8.38 -16.44 3.49
CA ASP A 107 -8.34 -17.76 4.15
C ASP A 107 -6.95 -18.40 4.12
N TYR A 108 -6.13 -18.05 3.11
CA TYR A 108 -4.75 -18.52 2.95
C TYR A 108 -3.70 -17.60 3.59
N GLY A 109 -4.11 -16.65 4.40
CA GLY A 109 -3.23 -15.67 5.06
C GLY A 109 -3.36 -14.26 4.47
N ALA A 110 -3.28 -13.25 5.35
CA ALA A 110 -3.52 -11.88 4.95
C ALA A 110 -2.42 -11.30 4.05
N SER A 111 -2.85 -10.45 3.11
CA SER A 111 -1.99 -9.69 2.21
C SER A 111 -1.95 -8.22 2.61
N LEU A 112 -0.79 -7.59 2.51
CA LEU A 112 -0.63 -6.15 2.70
C LEU A 112 -0.20 -5.49 1.40
N CYS A 113 -1.01 -4.55 0.92
CA CYS A 113 -0.65 -3.64 -0.15
C CYS A 113 0.16 -2.47 0.44
N VAL A 114 1.38 -2.25 -0.07
CA VAL A 114 2.28 -1.18 0.38
C VAL A 114 2.60 -0.20 -0.73
N SER A 115 2.87 1.04 -0.32
CA SER A 115 3.33 2.12 -1.20
C SER A 115 4.86 2.13 -1.31
N THR A 116 5.38 2.52 -2.48
CA THR A 116 6.81 2.61 -2.77
C THR A 116 7.29 4.03 -3.04
N GLN A 117 6.36 4.96 -3.25
CA GLN A 117 6.64 6.37 -3.51
C GLN A 117 5.59 7.26 -2.85
N VAL A 118 5.93 8.50 -2.57
CA VAL A 118 4.97 9.56 -2.27
C VAL A 118 4.49 10.15 -3.60
N GLY A 119 3.28 9.78 -4.02
CA GLY A 119 2.78 10.06 -5.37
C GLY A 119 3.36 9.10 -6.42
N CYS A 120 3.14 9.40 -7.71
CA CYS A 120 3.62 8.58 -8.83
C CYS A 120 3.72 9.42 -10.11
N ARG A 121 4.83 9.29 -10.86
CA ARG A 121 5.00 10.03 -12.13
C ARG A 121 4.39 9.34 -13.35
N MET A 122 3.89 8.12 -13.23
CA MET A 122 3.40 7.35 -14.39
C MET A 122 2.14 7.93 -15.02
N GLY A 123 1.32 8.68 -14.28
CA GLY A 123 0.18 9.42 -14.79
C GLY A 123 -0.93 8.60 -15.44
N CYS A 124 -1.11 7.33 -15.01
CA CYS A 124 -2.18 6.45 -15.52
C CYS A 124 -3.56 7.07 -15.28
N ALA A 125 -4.41 7.14 -16.31
CA ALA A 125 -5.70 7.84 -16.27
C ALA A 125 -6.71 7.26 -15.27
N PHE A 126 -6.56 5.97 -14.95
CA PHE A 126 -7.42 5.23 -14.01
C PHE A 126 -6.87 5.19 -12.58
N CYS A 127 -5.74 5.86 -12.26
CA CYS A 127 -5.07 5.75 -10.98
C CYS A 127 -4.99 7.09 -10.23
N ALA A 128 -5.46 7.11 -8.99
CA ALA A 128 -5.43 8.30 -8.15
C ALA A 128 -4.00 8.70 -7.73
N SER A 129 -3.08 7.74 -7.60
CA SER A 129 -1.69 8.00 -7.17
C SER A 129 -0.90 8.89 -8.11
N GLY A 130 -1.28 8.93 -9.40
CA GLY A 130 -0.59 9.74 -10.41
C GLY A 130 -1.10 11.18 -10.54
N LYS A 131 -2.21 11.54 -9.89
CA LYS A 131 -2.86 12.85 -10.09
C LYS A 131 -2.00 14.03 -9.64
N ASP A 132 -1.29 13.87 -8.52
CA ASP A 132 -0.48 14.92 -7.91
C ASP A 132 1.02 14.79 -8.29
N GLY A 133 1.34 13.90 -9.23
CA GLY A 133 2.71 13.60 -9.63
C GLY A 133 3.53 12.89 -8.55
N LEU A 134 4.83 12.81 -8.78
CA LEU A 134 5.80 12.23 -7.85
C LEU A 134 6.41 13.33 -6.98
N VAL A 135 6.39 13.13 -5.65
CA VAL A 135 7.11 13.98 -4.69
C VAL A 135 8.50 13.42 -4.44
N ARG A 136 8.59 12.15 -4.01
CA ARG A 136 9.85 11.42 -3.79
C ARG A 136 9.67 9.91 -3.74
N ASN A 137 10.75 9.21 -3.86
CA ASN A 137 10.83 7.80 -3.53
C ASN A 137 10.71 7.60 -2.01
N LEU A 138 10.07 6.50 -1.58
CA LEU A 138 10.24 5.99 -0.23
C LEU A 138 11.58 5.26 -0.14
N ASP A 139 12.31 5.45 0.95
CA ASP A 139 13.47 4.60 1.19
C ASP A 139 13.04 3.17 1.63
N PHE A 140 13.98 2.24 1.56
CA PHE A 140 13.70 0.84 1.85
C PHE A 140 13.13 0.64 3.27
N SER A 141 13.57 1.45 4.25
CA SER A 141 13.09 1.35 5.63
C SER A 141 11.67 1.88 5.79
N GLU A 142 11.25 2.84 4.96
CA GLU A 142 9.87 3.33 4.92
C GLU A 142 8.92 2.31 4.27
N ILE A 143 9.38 1.59 3.24
CA ILE A 143 8.59 0.50 2.63
C ILE A 143 8.44 -0.66 3.63
N LEU A 144 9.54 -1.07 4.26
CA LEU A 144 9.57 -2.12 5.29
C LEU A 144 8.77 -1.73 6.52
N GLY A 145 8.84 -0.46 6.91
CA GLY A 145 8.16 0.12 8.06
C GLY A 145 6.64 -0.03 7.99
N GLN A 146 6.05 0.07 6.79
CA GLN A 146 4.62 -0.19 6.58
C GLN A 146 4.28 -1.64 6.95
N VAL A 147 5.11 -2.61 6.52
CA VAL A 147 4.88 -4.04 6.79
C VAL A 147 5.00 -4.33 8.28
N VAL A 148 6.05 -3.84 8.94
CA VAL A 148 6.28 -4.04 10.37
C VAL A 148 5.17 -3.40 11.21
N ALA A 149 4.78 -2.16 10.89
CA ALA A 149 3.74 -1.45 11.62
C ALA A 149 2.39 -2.18 11.55
N VAL A 150 1.98 -2.62 10.35
CA VAL A 150 0.71 -3.36 10.18
C VAL A 150 0.80 -4.74 10.82
N ASN A 151 1.91 -5.46 10.65
CA ASN A 151 2.08 -6.76 11.29
C ASN A 151 1.90 -6.67 12.82
N ALA A 152 2.52 -5.68 13.46
CA ALA A 152 2.37 -5.45 14.90
C ALA A 152 0.95 -4.99 15.28
N SER A 153 0.34 -4.08 14.50
CA SER A 153 -1.01 -3.57 14.72
C SER A 153 -2.09 -4.66 14.64
N GLU A 154 -1.89 -5.67 13.79
CA GLU A 154 -2.77 -6.84 13.64
C GLU A 154 -2.40 -7.98 14.58
N GLY A 155 -1.60 -7.73 15.62
CA GLY A 155 -1.22 -8.73 16.64
C GLY A 155 -0.19 -9.76 16.18
N GLY A 156 0.43 -9.54 15.01
CA GLY A 156 1.47 -10.42 14.50
C GLY A 156 2.80 -10.25 15.24
N THR A 157 3.59 -11.32 15.22
CA THR A 157 4.97 -11.35 15.71
C THR A 157 5.91 -11.75 14.58
N VAL A 158 7.21 -11.73 14.80
CA VAL A 158 8.19 -12.23 13.81
C VAL A 158 7.97 -13.72 13.50
N LYS A 159 7.60 -14.53 14.52
CA LYS A 159 7.37 -15.97 14.37
C LYS A 159 5.97 -16.33 13.87
N ASN A 160 4.97 -15.56 14.27
CA ASN A 160 3.57 -15.76 13.89
C ASN A 160 3.05 -14.45 13.27
N ARG A 161 3.31 -14.29 11.98
CA ARG A 161 2.99 -13.05 11.26
C ARG A 161 1.50 -12.92 10.96
N ALA A 162 0.95 -11.73 11.19
CA ALA A 162 -0.36 -11.35 10.68
C ALA A 162 -0.28 -11.03 9.16
N VAL A 163 0.82 -10.42 8.70
CA VAL A 163 1.08 -10.18 7.28
C VAL A 163 1.85 -11.35 6.70
N VAL A 164 1.23 -12.11 5.81
CA VAL A 164 1.81 -13.30 5.16
C VAL A 164 2.30 -13.00 3.76
N ASN A 165 1.54 -12.17 3.03
CA ASN A 165 1.84 -11.77 1.66
C ASN A 165 2.00 -10.25 1.56
N VAL A 166 2.87 -9.78 0.66
CA VAL A 166 3.04 -8.36 0.38
C VAL A 166 2.83 -8.08 -1.10
N VAL A 167 2.06 -7.05 -1.41
CA VAL A 167 1.88 -6.61 -2.80
C VAL A 167 2.32 -5.14 -2.94
N LEU A 168 3.29 -4.88 -3.81
CA LEU A 168 3.75 -3.53 -4.12
C LEU A 168 2.83 -2.93 -5.20
N MET A 169 1.60 -2.60 -4.78
CA MET A 169 0.52 -2.10 -5.63
C MET A 169 -0.14 -0.84 -5.04
N GLY A 170 0.48 -0.22 -4.05
CA GLY A 170 0.08 1.04 -3.45
C GLY A 170 0.49 2.25 -4.31
N SER A 171 0.74 3.38 -3.66
CA SER A 171 1.22 4.57 -4.37
C SER A 171 2.66 4.38 -4.86
N GLY A 172 2.90 4.67 -6.14
CA GLY A 172 4.23 4.63 -6.76
C GLY A 172 4.40 3.55 -7.82
N GLU A 173 5.54 3.66 -8.52
CA GLU A 173 6.04 2.66 -9.47
C GLU A 173 7.28 1.99 -8.85
N PRO A 174 7.19 0.71 -8.45
CA PRO A 174 8.31 0.05 -7.77
C PRO A 174 9.61 0.04 -8.56
N LEU A 175 9.55 -0.16 -9.89
CA LEU A 175 10.74 -0.21 -10.73
C LEU A 175 11.35 1.17 -11.03
N ASP A 176 10.63 2.26 -10.74
CA ASP A 176 11.16 3.63 -10.75
C ASP A 176 11.89 3.96 -9.44
N ASN A 177 11.66 3.16 -8.38
CA ASN A 177 12.35 3.20 -7.09
C ASN A 177 13.17 1.92 -6.85
N TYR A 178 13.81 1.41 -7.88
CA TYR A 178 14.37 0.06 -7.92
C TYR A 178 15.31 -0.26 -6.75
N ASP A 179 16.30 0.59 -6.45
CA ASP A 179 17.33 0.29 -5.47
C ASP A 179 16.77 0.15 -4.04
N ASN A 180 15.83 1.02 -3.66
CA ASN A 180 15.12 0.91 -2.39
C ASN A 180 14.21 -0.32 -2.34
N VAL A 181 13.53 -0.63 -3.44
CA VAL A 181 12.67 -1.83 -3.53
C VAL A 181 13.51 -3.10 -3.45
N ALA A 182 14.66 -3.17 -4.14
CA ALA A 182 15.56 -4.32 -4.06
C ALA A 182 16.09 -4.53 -2.63
N ARG A 183 16.50 -3.46 -1.93
CA ARG A 183 16.92 -3.54 -0.52
C ARG A 183 15.76 -3.95 0.39
N PHE A 184 14.55 -3.42 0.17
CA PHE A 184 13.34 -3.84 0.88
C PHE A 184 13.08 -5.35 0.71
N LEU A 185 13.17 -5.89 -0.51
CA LEU A 185 12.97 -7.32 -0.77
C LEU A 185 13.97 -8.19 -0.01
N ALA A 186 15.24 -7.78 0.02
CA ALA A 186 16.26 -8.45 0.80
C ALA A 186 15.95 -8.44 2.31
N GLU A 187 15.60 -7.27 2.87
CA GLU A 187 15.38 -7.10 4.30
C GLU A 187 14.08 -7.75 4.80
N VAL A 188 13.00 -7.68 4.03
CA VAL A 188 11.72 -8.31 4.42
C VAL A 188 11.79 -9.84 4.36
N SER A 189 12.68 -10.39 3.52
CA SER A 189 12.92 -11.82 3.35
C SER A 189 14.05 -12.34 4.24
N ALA A 190 14.80 -11.47 4.92
CA ALA A 190 15.91 -11.86 5.78
C ALA A 190 15.47 -12.81 6.90
N ALA A 191 16.26 -13.84 7.15
CA ALA A 191 15.93 -14.88 8.15
C ALA A 191 15.88 -14.34 9.59
N ASP A 192 16.61 -13.27 9.88
CA ASP A 192 16.63 -12.54 11.15
C ASP A 192 15.66 -11.34 11.18
N GLY A 193 14.84 -11.19 10.13
CA GLY A 193 13.77 -10.21 9.99
C GLY A 193 12.38 -10.86 10.02
N LEU A 194 11.45 -10.33 9.20
CA LEU A 194 10.10 -10.92 9.07
C LEU A 194 10.11 -12.27 8.33
N ASN A 195 11.16 -12.59 7.60
CA ASN A 195 11.30 -13.84 6.85
C ASN A 195 10.09 -14.12 5.93
N ILE A 196 9.61 -13.10 5.24
CA ILE A 196 8.56 -13.25 4.22
C ILE A 196 9.25 -13.67 2.92
N SER A 197 9.00 -14.89 2.48
CA SER A 197 9.57 -15.38 1.21
C SER A 197 9.23 -14.45 0.05
N GLU A 198 10.19 -14.17 -0.84
CA GLU A 198 9.92 -13.42 -2.08
C GLU A 198 8.80 -14.03 -2.92
N ARG A 199 8.53 -15.34 -2.81
CA ARG A 199 7.41 -16.01 -3.47
C ARG A 199 6.04 -15.53 -2.98
N ASN A 200 5.99 -14.96 -1.79
CA ASN A 200 4.81 -14.36 -1.18
C ASN A 200 4.76 -12.85 -1.43
N ILE A 201 5.63 -12.33 -2.30
CA ILE A 201 5.67 -10.92 -2.67
C ILE A 201 5.30 -10.77 -4.14
N SER A 202 4.34 -9.89 -4.43
CA SER A 202 3.99 -9.50 -5.80
C SER A 202 4.46 -8.07 -6.05
N LEU A 203 5.29 -7.89 -7.07
CA LEU A 203 5.74 -6.58 -7.54
C LEU A 203 4.96 -6.23 -8.80
N SER A 204 4.21 -5.13 -8.76
CA SER A 204 3.48 -4.62 -9.91
C SER A 204 4.20 -3.45 -10.54
N THR A 205 4.25 -3.43 -11.87
CA THR A 205 4.85 -2.34 -12.64
C THR A 205 3.94 -1.87 -13.76
N SER A 206 3.99 -0.59 -14.07
CA SER A 206 3.35 0.00 -15.25
C SER A 206 3.97 -0.48 -16.57
N GLY A 207 5.10 -1.19 -16.50
CA GLY A 207 5.79 -1.76 -17.65
C GLY A 207 7.08 -1.02 -18.02
N LEU A 208 7.89 -0.69 -17.02
CA LEU A 208 9.25 -0.20 -17.23
C LEU A 208 10.14 -1.38 -17.69
N VAL A 209 10.29 -1.55 -19.01
CA VAL A 209 10.98 -2.68 -19.62
C VAL A 209 12.41 -2.87 -19.08
N ASP A 210 13.17 -1.77 -18.97
CA ASP A 210 14.53 -1.81 -18.43
C ASP A 210 14.55 -2.31 -16.97
N GLY A 211 13.59 -1.85 -16.17
CA GLY A 211 13.40 -2.28 -14.78
C GLY A 211 13.00 -3.74 -14.64
N ILE A 212 12.14 -4.26 -15.55
CA ILE A 212 11.74 -5.67 -15.57
C ILE A 212 12.97 -6.56 -15.88
N ARG A 213 13.80 -6.18 -16.85
CA ARG A 213 15.03 -6.92 -17.18
C ARG A 213 16.00 -6.91 -16.01
N ARG A 214 16.25 -5.73 -15.40
CA ARG A 214 17.09 -5.60 -14.21
C ARG A 214 16.60 -6.48 -13.04
N LEU A 215 15.27 -6.56 -12.84
CA LEU A 215 14.68 -7.43 -11.82
C LEU A 215 14.90 -8.92 -12.15
N ALA A 216 14.79 -9.32 -13.41
CA ALA A 216 15.07 -10.69 -13.83
C ALA A 216 16.54 -11.05 -13.54
N ASP A 217 17.47 -10.18 -13.93
CA ASP A 217 18.92 -10.40 -13.80
C ASP A 217 19.39 -10.42 -12.32
N SER A 218 18.64 -9.80 -11.41
CA SER A 218 18.94 -9.83 -9.97
C SER A 218 18.69 -11.20 -9.32
N GLY A 219 18.05 -12.13 -10.01
CA GLY A 219 17.68 -13.45 -9.49
C GLY A 219 16.50 -13.45 -8.52
N SER A 220 15.78 -12.33 -8.39
CA SER A 220 14.61 -12.21 -7.55
C SER A 220 13.52 -13.23 -7.88
N LYS A 221 12.83 -13.75 -6.87
CA LYS A 221 11.77 -14.76 -6.98
C LYS A 221 10.37 -14.21 -6.75
N VAL A 222 10.20 -12.89 -6.75
CA VAL A 222 8.89 -12.25 -6.62
C VAL A 222 7.93 -12.66 -7.75
N THR A 223 6.64 -12.51 -7.53
CA THR A 223 5.66 -12.62 -8.60
C THR A 223 5.59 -11.28 -9.33
N LEU A 224 5.96 -11.25 -10.60
CA LEU A 224 5.89 -10.04 -11.43
C LEU A 224 4.47 -9.87 -11.97
N SER A 225 3.84 -8.76 -11.63
CA SER A 225 2.56 -8.30 -12.20
C SER A 225 2.82 -7.11 -13.12
N ILE A 226 2.38 -7.19 -14.38
CA ILE A 226 2.56 -6.15 -15.38
C ILE A 226 1.22 -5.51 -15.70
N SER A 227 1.09 -4.22 -15.48
CA SER A 227 -0.07 -3.40 -15.87
C SER A 227 -0.14 -3.27 -17.39
N LEU A 228 -0.83 -4.20 -18.04
CA LEU A 228 -1.03 -4.19 -19.50
C LEU A 228 -2.16 -3.23 -19.89
N HIS A 229 -3.35 -3.44 -19.34
CA HIS A 229 -4.61 -2.69 -19.45
C HIS A 229 -5.11 -2.38 -20.87
N SER A 230 -4.32 -2.52 -21.91
CA SER A 230 -4.74 -2.62 -23.31
C SER A 230 -3.73 -3.44 -24.11
N PRO A 231 -4.22 -4.29 -25.03
CA PRO A 231 -3.33 -5.11 -25.87
C PRO A 231 -2.89 -4.40 -27.14
N PHE A 232 -3.29 -3.13 -27.34
CA PHE A 232 -2.97 -2.28 -28.47
C PHE A 232 -2.24 -1.03 -28.03
N ASP A 233 -1.19 -0.64 -28.71
CA ASP A 233 -0.32 0.48 -28.32
C ASP A 233 -1.08 1.81 -28.30
N GLU A 234 -1.90 2.09 -29.30
CA GLU A 234 -2.59 3.38 -29.39
C GLU A 234 -3.63 3.59 -28.28
N GLU A 235 -4.37 2.55 -27.93
CA GLU A 235 -5.30 2.58 -26.81
C GLU A 235 -4.55 2.64 -25.49
N ARG A 236 -3.45 1.89 -25.34
CA ARG A 236 -2.63 1.89 -24.13
C ARG A 236 -2.02 3.26 -23.86
N LYS A 237 -1.55 3.97 -24.90
CA LYS A 237 -1.01 5.34 -24.77
C LYS A 237 -2.04 6.34 -24.22
N LYS A 238 -3.33 6.14 -24.50
CA LYS A 238 -4.40 7.02 -24.00
C LYS A 238 -4.62 6.89 -22.49
N ILE A 239 -4.42 5.70 -21.93
CA ILE A 239 -4.68 5.41 -20.51
C ILE A 239 -3.40 5.27 -19.68
N MET A 240 -2.24 5.00 -20.29
CA MET A 240 -0.95 4.82 -19.64
C MET A 240 0.17 5.53 -20.40
N PRO A 241 0.61 6.72 -19.96
CA PRO A 241 1.65 7.49 -20.65
C PRO A 241 2.99 6.74 -20.85
N VAL A 242 3.32 5.76 -20.02
CA VAL A 242 4.51 4.89 -20.16
C VAL A 242 4.55 4.16 -21.51
N ALA A 243 3.39 3.90 -22.12
CA ALA A 243 3.26 3.29 -23.44
C ALA A 243 3.80 4.15 -24.59
N LYS A 244 4.09 5.44 -24.34
CA LYS A 244 4.81 6.29 -25.30
C LYS A 244 6.29 5.90 -25.41
N LYS A 245 6.86 5.29 -24.36
CA LYS A 245 8.25 4.84 -24.32
C LYS A 245 8.39 3.36 -24.70
N TYR A 246 7.47 2.51 -24.24
CA TYR A 246 7.55 1.08 -24.41
C TYR A 246 6.28 0.53 -25.06
N SER A 247 6.44 -0.14 -26.20
CA SER A 247 5.36 -0.83 -26.93
C SER A 247 4.87 -2.08 -26.17
N VAL A 248 3.69 -2.54 -26.53
CA VAL A 248 3.15 -3.84 -26.05
C VAL A 248 4.05 -5.02 -26.44
N ALA A 249 4.69 -4.96 -27.60
CA ALA A 249 5.64 -5.98 -28.04
C ALA A 249 6.88 -6.05 -27.13
N GLU A 250 7.55 -4.92 -26.89
CA GLU A 250 8.71 -4.83 -25.98
C GLU A 250 8.34 -5.26 -24.57
N LEU A 251 7.15 -4.89 -24.08
CA LEU A 251 6.65 -5.30 -22.79
C LEU A 251 6.42 -6.81 -22.69
N THR A 252 5.86 -7.41 -23.74
CA THR A 252 5.64 -8.86 -23.81
C THR A 252 6.97 -9.63 -23.88
N ASP A 253 7.96 -9.11 -24.60
CA ASP A 253 9.29 -9.69 -24.68
C ASP A 253 10.02 -9.60 -23.34
N ALA A 254 9.88 -8.48 -22.60
CA ALA A 254 10.41 -8.36 -21.24
C ALA A 254 9.74 -9.35 -20.27
N ALA A 255 8.44 -9.57 -20.42
CA ALA A 255 7.70 -10.57 -19.64
C ALA A 255 8.21 -12.00 -19.90
N LYS A 256 8.42 -12.36 -21.17
CA LYS A 256 9.01 -13.66 -21.57
C LYS A 256 10.43 -13.80 -21.04
N TYR A 257 11.24 -12.74 -21.12
CA TYR A 257 12.59 -12.71 -20.56
C TYR A 257 12.58 -12.98 -19.06
N TYR A 258 11.70 -12.27 -18.30
CA TYR A 258 11.54 -12.49 -16.86
C TYR A 258 11.21 -13.95 -16.54
N PHE A 259 10.25 -14.55 -17.27
CA PHE A 259 9.92 -15.96 -17.09
C PHE A 259 11.13 -16.87 -17.42
N THR A 260 11.82 -16.63 -18.51
CA THR A 260 12.97 -17.46 -18.94
C THR A 260 14.09 -17.47 -17.91
N VAL A 261 14.42 -16.30 -17.34
CA VAL A 261 15.50 -16.17 -16.36
C VAL A 261 15.11 -16.67 -14.97
N THR A 262 13.88 -16.37 -14.52
CA THR A 262 13.47 -16.65 -13.13
C THR A 262 12.69 -17.94 -12.94
N GLY A 263 12.12 -18.50 -14.00
CA GLY A 263 11.15 -19.60 -13.97
C GLY A 263 9.80 -19.21 -13.35
N ARG A 264 9.56 -17.89 -13.09
CA ARG A 264 8.35 -17.41 -12.43
C ARG A 264 7.29 -16.99 -13.44
N ARG A 265 6.07 -17.51 -13.28
CA ARG A 265 4.91 -17.10 -14.09
C ARG A 265 4.66 -15.60 -13.93
N VAL A 266 4.44 -14.90 -15.05
CA VAL A 266 4.09 -13.49 -15.08
C VAL A 266 2.58 -13.32 -15.01
N ILE A 267 2.13 -12.28 -14.34
CA ILE A 267 0.73 -11.88 -14.29
C ILE A 267 0.55 -10.59 -15.09
N PHE A 268 -0.43 -10.56 -15.98
CA PHE A 268 -0.87 -9.34 -16.64
C PHE A 268 -2.11 -8.80 -15.91
N GLU A 269 -2.00 -7.62 -15.33
CA GLU A 269 -3.13 -6.91 -14.75
C GLU A 269 -3.89 -6.20 -15.88
N TYR A 270 -5.19 -6.41 -15.96
CA TYR A 270 -6.04 -5.88 -17.00
C TYR A 270 -7.30 -5.26 -16.43
N THR A 271 -7.28 -3.94 -16.21
CA THR A 271 -8.45 -3.21 -15.74
C THR A 271 -9.44 -3.04 -16.89
N LEU A 272 -10.59 -3.66 -16.78
CA LEU A 272 -11.69 -3.53 -17.74
C LEU A 272 -12.33 -2.15 -17.62
N ILE A 273 -12.34 -1.40 -18.72
CA ILE A 273 -12.89 -0.06 -18.87
C ILE A 273 -13.93 -0.12 -19.98
N LYS A 274 -15.18 0.23 -19.67
CA LYS A 274 -16.31 0.16 -20.59
C LYS A 274 -16.05 0.95 -21.89
N GLY A 275 -16.20 0.26 -23.01
CA GLY A 275 -16.04 0.86 -24.36
C GLY A 275 -14.60 1.24 -24.75
N VAL A 276 -13.60 0.86 -23.92
CA VAL A 276 -12.19 1.18 -24.18
C VAL A 276 -11.41 -0.09 -24.53
N ASN A 277 -11.47 -1.10 -23.67
CA ASN A 277 -10.63 -2.30 -23.78
C ASN A 277 -11.40 -3.62 -23.56
N ASP A 278 -12.71 -3.60 -23.64
CA ASP A 278 -13.63 -4.72 -23.39
C ASP A 278 -14.21 -5.36 -24.67
N SER A 279 -13.61 -5.07 -25.83
CA SER A 279 -14.08 -5.58 -27.14
C SER A 279 -13.55 -6.99 -27.45
N ASP A 280 -14.21 -7.65 -28.43
CA ASP A 280 -13.79 -8.95 -28.96
C ASP A 280 -12.37 -8.91 -29.57
N ALA A 281 -12.02 -7.79 -30.19
CA ALA A 281 -10.69 -7.57 -30.72
C ALA A 281 -9.62 -7.59 -29.61
N CYS A 282 -9.95 -6.97 -28.45
CA CYS A 282 -9.08 -7.01 -27.28
C CYS A 282 -8.90 -8.44 -26.74
N ALA A 283 -9.97 -9.24 -26.66
CA ALA A 283 -9.90 -10.62 -26.19
C ALA A 283 -9.03 -11.49 -27.13
N LYS A 284 -9.21 -11.38 -28.45
CA LYS A 284 -8.40 -12.07 -29.46
C LYS A 284 -6.93 -11.68 -29.35
N ARG A 285 -6.64 -10.38 -29.20
CA ARG A 285 -5.27 -9.90 -29.09
C ARG A 285 -4.59 -10.33 -27.79
N LEU A 286 -5.33 -10.38 -26.68
CA LEU A 286 -4.84 -10.93 -25.41
C LEU A 286 -4.48 -12.42 -25.55
N HIS A 287 -5.31 -13.21 -26.24
CA HIS A 287 -4.99 -14.60 -26.53
C HIS A 287 -3.67 -14.73 -27.31
N GLU A 288 -3.46 -13.90 -28.34
CA GLU A 288 -2.21 -13.90 -29.12
C GLU A 288 -0.98 -13.55 -28.26
N LEU A 289 -1.07 -12.51 -27.44
CA LEU A 289 0.02 -12.02 -26.60
C LEU A 289 0.43 -13.01 -25.51
N THR A 290 -0.52 -13.81 -25.00
CA THR A 290 -0.27 -14.76 -23.92
C THR A 290 0.20 -16.15 -24.39
N ARG A 291 0.26 -16.38 -25.70
CA ARG A 291 0.76 -17.65 -26.25
C ARG A 291 2.27 -17.78 -26.08
N GLY A 292 2.69 -19.02 -25.83
CA GLY A 292 4.10 -19.43 -25.89
C GLY A 292 4.90 -19.27 -24.60
N PHE A 293 4.29 -18.78 -23.50
CA PHE A 293 4.94 -18.79 -22.19
C PHE A 293 3.90 -18.80 -21.05
N PRO A 294 4.24 -19.34 -19.87
CA PRO A 294 3.35 -19.37 -18.72
C PRO A 294 3.07 -17.96 -18.19
N CYS A 295 1.86 -17.49 -18.40
CA CYS A 295 1.35 -16.22 -17.86
C CYS A 295 -0.09 -16.37 -17.41
N HIS A 296 -0.61 -15.34 -16.76
CA HIS A 296 -1.99 -15.27 -16.28
C HIS A 296 -2.53 -13.87 -16.44
N ILE A 297 -3.81 -13.72 -16.76
CA ILE A 297 -4.48 -12.42 -16.83
C ILE A 297 -5.36 -12.25 -15.60
N ASN A 298 -5.07 -11.23 -14.79
CA ASN A 298 -5.97 -10.75 -13.75
C ASN A 298 -6.85 -9.66 -14.32
N LEU A 299 -8.11 -9.99 -14.58
CA LEU A 299 -9.12 -8.99 -14.91
C LEU A 299 -9.53 -8.23 -13.64
N ILE A 300 -9.56 -6.91 -13.72
CA ILE A 300 -10.00 -6.02 -12.64
C ILE A 300 -11.14 -5.18 -13.20
N ARG A 301 -12.30 -5.18 -12.54
CA ARG A 301 -13.33 -4.17 -12.87
C ARG A 301 -12.81 -2.81 -12.42
N LEU A 302 -12.87 -1.81 -13.28
CA LEU A 302 -12.40 -0.46 -12.96
C LEU A 302 -12.97 0.00 -11.61
N ASN A 303 -12.09 0.42 -10.71
CA ASN A 303 -12.50 1.14 -9.50
C ASN A 303 -12.56 2.63 -9.85
N GLU A 304 -13.70 3.25 -9.63
CA GLU A 304 -13.91 4.63 -10.03
C GLU A 304 -12.96 5.59 -9.30
N VAL A 305 -12.33 6.43 -10.08
CA VAL A 305 -11.47 7.51 -9.60
C VAL A 305 -12.09 8.83 -10.01
N LYS A 306 -12.51 9.62 -9.04
CA LYS A 306 -13.21 10.89 -9.26
C LYS A 306 -12.48 11.76 -10.30
N GLY A 307 -13.17 12.14 -11.36
CA GLY A 307 -12.64 12.99 -12.43
C GLY A 307 -11.75 12.27 -13.46
N SER A 308 -11.78 10.93 -13.53
CA SER A 308 -11.07 10.16 -14.58
C SER A 308 -11.81 10.17 -15.93
N GLY A 309 -13.13 10.37 -15.93
CA GLY A 309 -13.97 10.22 -17.13
C GLY A 309 -14.10 8.79 -17.66
N LEU A 310 -13.56 7.80 -16.94
CA LEU A 310 -13.61 6.39 -17.32
C LEU A 310 -14.77 5.69 -16.60
N GLU A 311 -15.46 4.78 -17.31
CA GLU A 311 -16.62 4.07 -16.78
C GLU A 311 -16.31 2.61 -16.44
N ARG A 312 -16.85 2.16 -15.31
CA ARG A 312 -16.80 0.76 -14.88
C ARG A 312 -17.75 -0.08 -15.75
N PRO A 313 -17.32 -1.23 -16.30
CA PRO A 313 -18.23 -2.14 -16.98
C PRO A 313 -19.21 -2.78 -15.97
N ARG A 314 -20.39 -3.17 -16.46
CA ARG A 314 -21.34 -3.96 -15.68
C ARG A 314 -20.73 -5.32 -15.31
N ALA A 315 -21.25 -5.94 -14.25
CA ALA A 315 -20.73 -7.23 -13.78
C ALA A 315 -20.87 -8.31 -14.86
N ASP A 316 -22.06 -8.40 -15.49
CA ASP A 316 -22.35 -9.34 -16.57
C ASP A 316 -21.43 -9.18 -17.79
N ALA A 317 -21.05 -7.95 -18.14
CA ALA A 317 -20.10 -7.68 -19.22
C ALA A 317 -18.67 -8.14 -18.87
N ALA A 318 -18.25 -7.94 -17.60
CA ALA A 318 -16.96 -8.40 -17.14
C ALA A 318 -16.87 -9.94 -17.09
N ASP A 319 -17.94 -10.60 -16.64
CA ASP A 319 -18.05 -12.07 -16.62
C ASP A 319 -18.08 -12.64 -18.05
N ALA A 320 -18.78 -12.00 -18.97
CA ALA A 320 -18.79 -12.38 -20.39
C ALA A 320 -17.41 -12.24 -21.03
N PHE A 321 -16.66 -11.19 -20.70
CA PHE A 321 -15.29 -11.00 -21.20
C PHE A 321 -14.34 -12.07 -20.62
N LEU A 322 -14.46 -12.37 -19.32
CA LEU A 322 -13.71 -13.48 -18.69
C LEU A 322 -14.01 -14.80 -19.39
N LYS A 323 -15.31 -15.14 -19.54
CA LYS A 323 -15.72 -16.38 -20.22
C LYS A 323 -15.10 -16.48 -21.62
N LYS A 324 -15.12 -15.40 -22.39
CA LYS A 324 -14.51 -15.35 -23.74
C LYS A 324 -13.03 -15.68 -23.72
N LEU A 325 -12.25 -15.14 -22.76
CA LEU A 325 -10.83 -15.48 -22.60
C LEU A 325 -10.64 -16.96 -22.26
N LEU A 326 -11.43 -17.49 -21.34
CA LEU A 326 -11.37 -18.91 -20.94
C LEU A 326 -11.72 -19.84 -22.10
N ASP A 327 -12.75 -19.53 -22.90
CA ASP A 327 -13.14 -20.29 -24.09
C ASP A 327 -12.02 -20.30 -25.17
N MET A 328 -11.17 -19.26 -25.19
CA MET A 328 -9.97 -19.21 -26.05
C MET A 328 -8.75 -19.91 -25.43
N GLY A 329 -8.88 -20.54 -24.25
CA GLY A 329 -7.77 -21.20 -23.55
C GLY A 329 -6.79 -20.26 -22.85
N VAL A 330 -7.17 -18.97 -22.64
CA VAL A 330 -6.35 -18.02 -21.89
C VAL A 330 -6.54 -18.26 -20.39
N SER A 331 -5.43 -18.38 -19.65
CA SER A 331 -5.47 -18.43 -18.19
C SER A 331 -5.87 -17.07 -17.64
N ALA A 332 -7.08 -16.92 -17.14
CA ALA A 332 -7.60 -15.64 -16.66
C ALA A 332 -8.51 -15.81 -15.41
N THR A 333 -8.57 -14.78 -14.57
CA THR A 333 -9.50 -14.67 -13.45
C THR A 333 -10.02 -13.25 -13.33
N LEU A 334 -11.25 -13.09 -12.84
CA LEU A 334 -11.79 -11.79 -12.44
C LEU A 334 -11.48 -11.59 -10.96
N ARG A 335 -10.64 -10.58 -10.67
CA ARG A 335 -10.18 -10.28 -9.33
C ARG A 335 -11.28 -9.63 -8.51
N ARG A 336 -11.48 -10.10 -7.27
CA ARG A 336 -12.32 -9.43 -6.29
C ARG A 336 -11.67 -8.12 -5.86
N SER A 337 -12.46 -7.04 -5.82
CA SER A 337 -12.02 -5.78 -5.21
C SER A 337 -12.20 -5.82 -3.69
N PHE A 338 -11.24 -5.27 -2.97
CA PHE A 338 -11.26 -5.15 -1.51
C PHE A 338 -11.28 -3.67 -1.12
N GLY A 339 -12.00 -3.34 -0.03
CA GLY A 339 -12.01 -2.01 0.54
C GLY A 339 -12.60 -0.92 -0.37
N GLU A 340 -13.55 -1.25 -1.25
CA GLU A 340 -14.17 -0.27 -2.15
C GLU A 340 -14.86 0.86 -1.37
N ASP A 341 -15.54 0.54 -0.27
CA ASP A 341 -16.30 1.48 0.59
C ASP A 341 -15.41 2.46 1.37
N ILE A 342 -14.12 2.14 1.51
CA ILE A 342 -13.13 2.99 2.16
C ILE A 342 -12.11 3.59 1.18
N ALA A 343 -12.39 3.55 -0.12
CA ALA A 343 -11.45 3.95 -1.18
C ALA A 343 -10.07 3.29 -1.02
N GLY A 344 -10.06 1.99 -0.70
CA GLY A 344 -8.86 1.16 -0.53
C GLY A 344 -8.57 0.25 -1.72
N ALA A 345 -9.44 0.21 -2.74
CA ALA A 345 -9.26 -0.67 -3.88
C ALA A 345 -8.14 -0.20 -4.83
N CYS A 346 -7.69 -1.11 -5.70
CA CYS A 346 -6.60 -0.83 -6.65
C CYS A 346 -6.87 0.44 -7.47
N GLY A 347 -5.88 1.33 -7.57
CA GLY A 347 -5.96 2.61 -8.26
C GLY A 347 -6.58 3.75 -7.44
N GLN A 348 -7.14 3.48 -6.25
CA GLN A 348 -7.80 4.49 -5.41
C GLN A 348 -6.88 5.12 -4.37
N LEU A 349 -5.74 4.48 -4.04
CA LEU A 349 -4.78 5.01 -3.09
C LEU A 349 -4.09 6.25 -3.64
N ARG A 350 -3.99 7.30 -2.81
CA ARG A 350 -3.35 8.56 -3.18
C ARG A 350 -2.50 9.11 -2.06
N ARG A 351 -1.62 10.06 -2.40
CA ARG A 351 -1.01 10.95 -1.42
C ARG A 351 -2.11 11.82 -0.81
N ARG A 352 -2.14 11.92 0.53
CA ARG A 352 -2.91 12.94 1.21
C ARG A 352 -2.00 14.02 1.74
N VAL A 353 -2.43 15.27 1.64
CA VAL A 353 -1.75 16.42 2.25
C VAL A 353 -2.44 16.71 3.57
N ILE A 354 -1.66 16.90 4.63
CA ILE A 354 -2.15 17.14 6.00
C ILE A 354 -3.18 18.28 6.05
N ASP A 355 -2.99 19.30 5.21
CA ASP A 355 -3.86 20.48 5.15
C ASP A 355 -5.29 20.18 4.65
N GLU A 356 -5.47 19.17 3.78
CA GLU A 356 -6.79 18.76 3.30
C GLU A 356 -7.61 18.05 4.38
N GLU A 357 -6.98 17.22 5.20
CA GLU A 357 -7.66 16.54 6.32
C GLU A 357 -8.01 17.52 7.44
N THR A 358 -7.09 18.41 7.78
CA THR A 358 -7.33 19.46 8.80
C THR A 358 -8.41 20.44 8.35
N ALA A 359 -8.49 20.75 7.06
CA ALA A 359 -9.55 21.60 6.51
C ALA A 359 -10.92 20.92 6.56
N ALA A 360 -10.99 19.64 6.23
CA ALA A 360 -12.24 18.85 6.31
C ALA A 360 -12.70 18.64 7.76
N GLU A 361 -11.78 18.39 8.69
CA GLU A 361 -12.07 18.27 10.13
C GLU A 361 -12.53 19.61 10.73
N ARG A 362 -11.90 20.73 10.36
CA ARG A 362 -12.33 22.09 10.77
C ARG A 362 -13.68 22.47 10.17
N ALA A 363 -13.98 22.05 8.95
CA ALA A 363 -15.29 22.26 8.33
C ALA A 363 -16.38 21.43 9.03
N ALA A 364 -16.10 20.17 9.36
CA ALA A 364 -17.02 19.31 10.10
C ALA A 364 -17.23 19.77 11.54
N ALA A 365 -16.18 20.26 12.22
CA ALA A 365 -16.28 20.85 13.56
C ALA A 365 -17.10 22.16 13.58
N LYS A 366 -16.98 23.00 12.55
CA LYS A 366 -17.78 24.22 12.39
C LYS A 366 -19.25 23.91 12.12
N SER A 367 -19.56 22.93 11.28
CA SER A 367 -20.95 22.51 11.03
C SER A 367 -21.62 21.84 12.24
N GLY A 368 -20.82 21.20 13.12
CA GLY A 368 -21.30 20.64 14.39
C GLY A 368 -21.46 21.65 15.52
N ALA A 369 -20.85 22.84 15.44
CA ALA A 369 -20.95 23.91 16.43
C ALA A 369 -22.15 24.84 16.20
N ASP A 370 -22.55 25.05 14.94
CA ASP A 370 -23.70 25.87 14.59
C ASP A 370 -25.05 25.21 14.96
N GLY A 371 -25.09 23.93 15.24
CA GLY A 371 -26.28 23.20 15.70
C GLY A 371 -26.57 23.34 17.21
N ARG A 372 -25.70 23.93 18.01
CA ARG A 372 -25.85 23.99 19.48
C ARG A 372 -26.19 25.36 20.05
N ASN A 373 -26.36 26.40 19.24
CA ASN A 373 -26.67 27.76 19.69
C ASN A 373 -28.05 28.28 19.23
N ALA A 374 -29.08 27.42 19.27
CA ALA A 374 -30.45 27.88 19.15
C ALA A 374 -31.25 27.43 20.36
N LYS A 375 -31.56 28.43 21.23
CA LYS A 375 -32.59 28.46 22.26
C LYS A 375 -32.26 27.89 23.64
N THR A 376 -31.91 28.77 24.53
CA THR A 376 -32.46 28.77 25.90
C THR A 376 -32.92 30.19 26.23
N THR A 377 -34.19 30.48 25.97
CA THR A 377 -34.94 31.54 26.62
C THR A 377 -35.48 30.95 27.92
N VAL A 378 -35.08 31.55 29.01
CA VAL A 378 -35.52 31.24 30.36
C VAL A 378 -36.93 31.82 30.56
N GLU A 379 -37.92 31.00 30.89
CA GLU A 379 -39.13 31.42 31.64
C GLU A 379 -39.07 30.86 33.06
N LYS A 380 -39.14 31.77 34.01
CA LYS A 380 -39.29 31.51 35.44
C LYS A 380 -40.77 31.27 35.78
N GLY A 381 -41.05 30.28 36.59
CA GLY A 381 -42.37 30.18 37.24
C GLY A 381 -42.66 28.85 37.91
N GLY A 382 -42.71 28.82 39.25
CA GLY A 382 -43.62 28.00 40.02
C GLY A 382 -43.08 26.72 40.68
N ALA A 383 -42.92 26.87 42.01
CA ALA A 383 -42.63 25.82 42.97
C ALA A 383 -43.85 24.95 43.27
N SER A 384 -43.67 23.60 43.40
CA SER A 384 -44.42 22.81 44.40
C SER A 384 -43.71 21.48 44.67
N LYS A 385 -43.80 21.08 45.93
CA LYS A 385 -43.09 20.01 46.65
C LYS A 385 -43.70 18.60 46.44
N PRO A 386 -43.18 17.52 47.04
CA PRO A 386 -42.95 16.22 46.44
C PRO A 386 -43.93 15.11 46.93
N ALA A 387 -43.98 14.00 46.24
CA ALA A 387 -44.58 12.77 46.76
C ALA A 387 -43.65 11.55 46.50
N LYS A 388 -43.64 10.71 47.51
CA LYS A 388 -42.76 9.54 47.76
C LYS A 388 -43.27 8.24 47.14
N HIS A 389 -42.34 7.30 47.06
CA HIS A 389 -42.48 5.82 47.07
C HIS A 389 -43.19 5.14 45.89
N THR A 390 -42.65 4.08 45.30
CA THR A 390 -42.37 2.72 45.83
C THR A 390 -41.61 1.89 44.84
N ASP A 391 -40.74 1.09 45.39
CA ASP A 391 -40.00 -0.13 45.06
C ASP A 391 -40.82 -1.22 44.31
N ARG A 392 -40.15 -1.99 43.46
CA ARG A 392 -40.09 -3.48 43.30
C ARG A 392 -39.58 -3.88 41.90
N SER A 393 -38.33 -4.28 41.86
CA SER A 393 -37.81 -5.64 41.77
C SER A 393 -38.47 -6.61 40.75
N LYS A 394 -37.61 -7.19 39.97
CA LYS A 394 -37.51 -8.61 39.59
C LYS A 394 -37.56 -9.01 38.12
N PHE A 395 -36.57 -9.79 37.83
CA PHE A 395 -36.44 -11.03 37.03
C PHE A 395 -36.11 -10.82 35.54
N THR A 396 -35.02 -11.26 35.07
CA THR A 396 -34.36 -12.57 34.83
C THR A 396 -34.45 -13.01 33.36
N THR A 397 -33.28 -13.18 32.76
CA THR A 397 -32.81 -14.21 31.82
C THR A 397 -33.72 -14.66 30.66
N VAL A 398 -33.28 -14.56 29.43
CA VAL A 398 -32.76 -15.68 28.58
C VAL A 398 -31.78 -15.07 27.58
#